data_f902e835529740e77eb6c62bc4f32771
#
_entry.id   f902e835529740e77eb6c62bc4f32771
#
_cell.length_a   1.000
_cell.length_b   1.000
_cell.length_c   1.000
_cell.angle_alpha   90.00
_cell.angle_beta   90.00
_cell.angle_gamma   90.00
#
_symmetry.space_group_name_H-M   'P 1'
#
loop_
_entity.id
_entity.type
_entity.pdbx_description
1 polymer ?
#
loop_
_entity_poly.entity_id
_entity_poly.type
_entity_poly.pdbx_seq_one_letter_code
_entity_poly.pdbx_strand_id
1 'polypeptide(L)'
;MASAVAASVFGEDSAYPCDGLILEGYLGSDIVKPFLSYCKKGKDIFCVVRTSNKSAPEIQDLLTGSRLVHAAAADLYYRFTGDCMGKSGYSRVAVVAGANSADSLRQLRTKYPKLFLLVDDLDYPGCNAKNCSHAFDKFGYGAVCCSGTGITMAWKNAKTDGRDFAAQALAAAERMKTNLTRYTTIL
;
A
#
# COMPACT_ATOMS: atom_id res chain seq x y z
N MET A 1 7.00 2.21 -22.95
CA MET A 1 7.67 1.73 -21.70
C MET A 1 6.69 0.99 -20.77
N ALA A 2 5.61 1.58 -20.29
CA ALA A 2 4.66 0.94 -19.36
C ALA A 2 4.06 -0.37 -19.88
N SER A 3 3.70 -0.45 -21.18
CA SER A 3 3.19 -1.70 -21.80
C SER A 3 4.22 -2.83 -21.79
N ALA A 4 5.50 -2.51 -22.02
CA ALA A 4 6.57 -3.51 -21.97
C ALA A 4 6.77 -4.03 -20.53
N VAL A 5 6.74 -3.15 -19.54
CA VAL A 5 6.80 -3.54 -18.11
C VAL A 5 5.59 -4.42 -17.75
N ALA A 6 4.38 -4.03 -18.15
CA ALA A 6 3.18 -4.82 -17.88
C ALA A 6 3.28 -6.24 -18.45
N ALA A 7 3.74 -6.37 -19.69
CA ALA A 7 3.92 -7.66 -20.35
C ALA A 7 5.05 -8.49 -19.68
N SER A 8 6.17 -7.84 -19.28
CA SER A 8 7.31 -8.55 -18.68
C SER A 8 7.02 -9.14 -17.31
N VAL A 9 6.07 -8.57 -16.54
CA VAL A 9 5.74 -9.04 -15.18
C VAL A 9 4.42 -9.80 -15.11
N PHE A 10 3.46 -9.49 -15.97
CA PHE A 10 2.12 -10.10 -15.94
C PHE A 10 1.79 -10.94 -17.18
N GLY A 11 2.67 -10.93 -18.21
CA GLY A 11 2.51 -11.77 -19.40
C GLY A 11 2.62 -13.26 -19.08
N GLU A 12 2.08 -14.09 -19.97
CA GLU A 12 2.11 -15.56 -19.83
C GLU A 12 3.55 -16.11 -19.84
N ASP A 13 4.43 -15.46 -20.62
CA ASP A 13 5.84 -15.83 -20.75
C ASP A 13 6.76 -15.03 -19.78
N SER A 14 6.22 -14.49 -18.68
CA SER A 14 7.00 -13.72 -17.73
C SER A 14 8.09 -14.58 -17.07
N ALA A 15 9.34 -14.13 -17.16
CA ALA A 15 10.46 -14.73 -16.43
C ALA A 15 10.37 -14.53 -14.91
N TYR A 16 9.61 -13.53 -14.47
CA TYR A 16 9.39 -13.19 -13.07
C TYR A 16 7.90 -12.98 -12.80
N PRO A 17 7.08 -14.03 -12.87
CA PRO A 17 5.64 -13.91 -12.69
C PRO A 17 5.34 -13.40 -11.28
N CYS A 18 4.52 -12.36 -11.19
CA CYS A 18 4.05 -11.82 -9.93
C CYS A 18 2.53 -11.62 -9.95
N ASP A 19 1.91 -11.48 -8.78
CA ASP A 19 0.47 -11.25 -8.65
C ASP A 19 0.14 -9.77 -8.54
N GLY A 20 1.11 -8.95 -8.10
CA GLY A 20 0.94 -7.52 -7.97
C GLY A 20 2.24 -6.75 -8.21
N LEU A 21 2.11 -5.46 -8.57
CA LEU A 21 3.22 -4.56 -8.83
C LEU A 21 2.96 -3.19 -8.22
N ILE A 22 3.97 -2.61 -7.56
CA ILE A 22 3.93 -1.22 -7.13
C ILE A 22 4.39 -0.32 -8.28
N LEU A 23 3.62 0.72 -8.56
CA LEU A 23 3.88 1.71 -9.62
C LEU A 23 4.09 3.09 -9.01
N GLU A 24 5.00 3.87 -9.63
CA GLU A 24 5.13 5.29 -9.33
C GLU A 24 3.83 6.01 -9.69
N GLY A 25 3.25 6.72 -8.72
CA GLY A 25 1.91 7.29 -8.84
C GLY A 25 1.84 8.69 -9.45
N TYR A 26 2.98 9.35 -9.73
CA TYR A 26 2.98 10.76 -10.14
C TYR A 26 3.24 10.97 -11.64
N LEU A 27 3.29 9.90 -12.42
CA LEU A 27 3.51 9.94 -13.87
C LEU A 27 2.24 10.02 -14.71
N GLY A 28 1.06 9.95 -14.07
CA GLY A 28 -0.23 10.07 -14.75
C GLY A 28 -0.88 8.75 -15.14
N SER A 29 -2.05 8.84 -15.79
CA SER A 29 -2.88 7.66 -16.07
C SER A 29 -2.36 6.75 -17.19
N ASP A 30 -1.50 7.24 -18.03
CA ASP A 30 -0.91 6.50 -19.15
C ASP A 30 0.01 5.36 -18.69
N ILE A 31 0.61 5.48 -17.49
CA ILE A 31 1.38 4.39 -16.90
C ILE A 31 0.50 3.27 -16.34
N VAL A 32 -0.74 3.57 -15.94
CA VAL A 32 -1.67 2.61 -15.34
C VAL A 32 -2.48 1.86 -16.41
N LYS A 33 -2.90 2.54 -17.46
CA LYS A 33 -3.76 1.98 -18.51
C LYS A 33 -3.29 0.64 -19.09
N PRO A 34 -1.99 0.41 -19.37
CA PRO A 34 -1.51 -0.87 -19.90
C PRO A 34 -1.71 -2.06 -18.95
N PHE A 35 -1.83 -1.81 -17.65
CA PHE A 35 -2.02 -2.86 -16.63
C PHE A 35 -3.48 -3.25 -16.43
N LEU A 36 -4.43 -2.41 -16.86
CA LEU A 36 -5.86 -2.64 -16.57
C LEU A 36 -6.38 -3.95 -17.16
N SER A 37 -5.89 -4.38 -18.32
CA SER A 37 -6.24 -5.67 -18.92
C SER A 37 -5.81 -6.85 -18.06
N TYR A 38 -4.68 -6.74 -17.37
CA TYR A 38 -4.18 -7.73 -16.43
C TYR A 38 -4.93 -7.68 -15.10
N CYS A 39 -5.31 -6.48 -14.64
CA CYS A 39 -6.14 -6.31 -13.44
C CYS A 39 -7.51 -7.00 -13.61
N LYS A 40 -8.12 -6.89 -14.79
CA LYS A 40 -9.36 -7.63 -15.13
C LYS A 40 -9.19 -9.14 -15.11
N LYS A 41 -7.96 -9.64 -15.32
CA LYS A 41 -7.61 -11.08 -15.27
C LYS A 41 -7.09 -11.53 -13.90
N GLY A 42 -7.10 -10.68 -12.89
CA GLY A 42 -6.76 -11.06 -11.52
C GLY A 42 -5.43 -10.58 -10.99
N LYS A 43 -4.67 -9.76 -11.74
CA LYS A 43 -3.45 -9.11 -11.26
C LYS A 43 -3.75 -7.80 -10.55
N ASP A 44 -2.88 -7.38 -9.64
CA ASP A 44 -3.08 -6.19 -8.83
C ASP A 44 -1.98 -5.14 -9.11
N ILE A 45 -2.34 -3.86 -9.10
CA ILE A 45 -1.37 -2.76 -9.14
C ILE A 45 -1.60 -1.83 -7.94
N PHE A 46 -0.50 -1.30 -7.41
CA PHE A 46 -0.47 -0.42 -6.25
C PHE A 46 0.21 0.88 -6.65
N CYS A 47 -0.56 1.95 -6.85
CA CYS A 47 -0.02 3.25 -7.25
C CYS A 47 0.40 4.06 -6.01
N VAL A 48 1.65 4.49 -5.94
CA VAL A 48 2.13 5.30 -4.81
C VAL A 48 1.46 6.67 -4.86
N VAL A 49 0.74 7.03 -3.80
CA VAL A 49 0.10 8.35 -3.66
C VAL A 49 0.70 9.16 -2.52
N ARG A 50 1.12 8.51 -1.42
CA ARG A 50 1.81 9.19 -0.33
C ARG A 50 2.82 8.27 0.32
N THR A 51 4.04 8.77 0.51
CA THR A 51 5.15 8.03 1.10
C THR A 51 5.37 8.42 2.57
N SER A 52 6.14 7.63 3.32
CA SER A 52 6.43 7.87 4.74
C SER A 52 7.68 8.72 5.00
N ASN A 53 8.49 8.98 3.97
CA ASN A 53 9.74 9.72 4.14
C ASN A 53 9.50 11.17 4.59
N LYS A 54 10.48 11.74 5.31
CA LYS A 54 10.40 13.05 5.95
C LYS A 54 10.04 14.19 4.96
N SER A 55 10.56 14.11 3.72
CA SER A 55 10.34 15.15 2.69
C SER A 55 9.07 14.93 1.85
N ALA A 56 8.29 13.89 2.11
CA ALA A 56 7.03 13.66 1.38
C ALA A 56 6.10 14.90 1.36
N PRO A 57 5.95 15.64 2.47
CA PRO A 57 5.11 16.84 2.47
C PRO A 57 5.55 17.96 1.53
N GLU A 58 6.82 18.02 1.14
CA GLU A 58 7.34 19.06 0.23
C GLU A 58 6.66 19.03 -1.15
N ILE A 59 6.12 17.88 -1.55
CA ILE A 59 5.41 17.70 -2.82
C ILE A 59 4.00 17.15 -2.57
N GLN A 60 3.90 16.09 -1.80
CA GLN A 60 2.68 15.28 -1.72
C GLN A 60 1.58 15.94 -0.88
N ASP A 61 1.94 16.81 0.06
CA ASP A 61 1.02 17.56 0.90
C ASP A 61 0.85 19.03 0.43
N LEU A 62 1.37 19.39 -0.75
CA LEU A 62 1.09 20.69 -1.36
C LEU A 62 -0.39 20.77 -1.79
N LEU A 63 -0.93 22.00 -1.75
CA LEU A 63 -2.28 22.26 -2.26
C LEU A 63 -2.26 22.46 -3.78
N THR A 64 -3.14 21.75 -4.46
CA THR A 64 -3.50 21.98 -5.86
C THR A 64 -4.99 22.36 -5.93
N GLY A 65 -5.27 23.64 -6.01
CA GLY A 65 -6.62 24.17 -5.77
C GLY A 65 -7.07 23.91 -4.33
N SER A 66 -8.16 23.17 -4.14
CA SER A 66 -8.72 22.81 -2.82
C SER A 66 -8.28 21.44 -2.31
N ARG A 67 -7.36 20.75 -2.98
CA ARG A 67 -6.93 19.37 -2.67
C ARG A 67 -5.44 19.28 -2.47
N LEU A 68 -5.02 18.34 -1.65
CA LEU A 68 -3.62 17.95 -1.55
C LEU A 68 -3.20 17.14 -2.80
N VAL A 69 -1.95 17.25 -3.20
CA VAL A 69 -1.41 16.56 -4.40
C VAL A 69 -1.61 15.05 -4.30
N HIS A 70 -1.35 14.42 -3.14
CA HIS A 70 -1.58 12.99 -2.97
C HIS A 70 -3.07 12.60 -3.10
N ALA A 71 -3.99 13.46 -2.67
CA ALA A 71 -5.43 13.23 -2.83
C ALA A 71 -5.85 13.37 -4.30
N ALA A 72 -5.23 14.28 -5.06
CA ALA A 72 -5.47 14.41 -6.50
C ALA A 72 -4.94 13.18 -7.26
N ALA A 73 -3.80 12.63 -6.85
CA ALA A 73 -3.29 11.36 -7.40
C ALA A 73 -4.25 10.20 -7.10
N ALA A 74 -4.75 10.10 -5.87
CA ALA A 74 -5.75 9.08 -5.51
C ALA A 74 -7.05 9.21 -6.31
N ASP A 75 -7.55 10.44 -6.54
CA ASP A 75 -8.70 10.70 -7.42
C ASP A 75 -8.48 10.16 -8.84
N LEU A 76 -7.25 10.32 -9.36
CA LEU A 76 -6.91 9.85 -10.70
C LEU A 76 -7.03 8.32 -10.80
N TYR A 77 -6.50 7.57 -9.83
CA TYR A 77 -6.50 6.11 -9.84
C TYR A 77 -7.86 5.52 -9.49
N TYR A 78 -8.62 6.21 -8.63
CA TYR A 78 -9.96 5.77 -8.28
C TYR A 78 -10.91 5.65 -9.48
N ARG A 79 -10.65 6.40 -10.55
CA ARG A 79 -11.45 6.31 -11.80
C ARG A 79 -11.41 4.93 -12.46
N PHE A 80 -10.37 4.14 -12.19
CA PHE A 80 -10.19 2.80 -12.77
C PHE A 80 -10.71 1.68 -11.87
N THR A 81 -11.17 2.00 -10.66
CA THR A 81 -11.58 0.97 -9.69
C THR A 81 -12.79 0.18 -10.14
N GLY A 82 -13.79 0.83 -10.75
CA GLY A 82 -15.02 0.20 -11.20
C GLY A 82 -14.80 -0.95 -12.19
N ASP A 83 -13.83 -0.78 -13.09
CA ASP A 83 -13.51 -1.77 -14.14
C ASP A 83 -12.66 -2.95 -13.65
N CYS A 84 -12.05 -2.81 -12.46
CA CYS A 84 -11.06 -3.75 -11.92
C CYS A 84 -11.42 -4.22 -10.51
N MET A 85 -12.71 -4.47 -10.24
CA MET A 85 -13.15 -4.97 -8.94
C MET A 85 -12.71 -6.42 -8.69
N GLY A 86 -12.12 -6.66 -7.53
CA GLY A 86 -11.79 -8.00 -7.05
C GLY A 86 -12.97 -8.69 -6.35
N LYS A 87 -12.86 -9.99 -6.16
CA LYS A 87 -13.88 -10.80 -5.46
C LYS A 87 -14.10 -10.38 -4.00
N SER A 88 -13.08 -9.76 -3.39
CA SER A 88 -13.15 -9.24 -2.02
C SER A 88 -13.99 -7.97 -1.88
N GLY A 89 -14.50 -7.40 -2.98
CA GLY A 89 -15.23 -6.14 -2.98
C GLY A 89 -14.34 -4.89 -2.98
N TYR A 90 -13.02 -5.06 -3.11
CA TYR A 90 -12.05 -3.99 -3.32
C TYR A 90 -11.45 -4.04 -4.71
N SER A 91 -10.98 -2.88 -5.18
CA SER A 91 -10.37 -2.76 -6.50
C SER A 91 -8.96 -3.36 -6.53
N ARG A 92 -8.62 -3.95 -7.67
CA ARG A 92 -7.26 -4.38 -8.03
C ARG A 92 -6.36 -3.24 -8.48
N VAL A 93 -6.93 -2.08 -8.76
CA VAL A 93 -6.19 -0.82 -8.84
C VAL A 93 -6.21 -0.21 -7.45
N ALA A 94 -5.13 -0.40 -6.74
CA ALA A 94 -4.92 -0.04 -5.34
C ALA A 94 -3.96 1.15 -5.22
N VAL A 95 -3.80 1.68 -4.02
CA VAL A 95 -2.81 2.72 -3.75
C VAL A 95 -1.92 2.39 -2.56
N VAL A 96 -0.71 2.95 -2.59
CA VAL A 96 0.24 2.91 -1.46
C VAL A 96 0.17 4.23 -0.71
N ALA A 97 0.05 4.16 0.61
CA ALA A 97 0.11 5.32 1.49
C ALA A 97 0.94 5.02 2.74
N GLY A 98 1.76 5.97 3.17
CA GLY A 98 2.63 5.81 4.32
C GLY A 98 1.88 5.79 5.66
N ALA A 99 2.36 5.00 6.60
CA ALA A 99 1.80 4.83 7.94
C ALA A 99 1.99 6.05 8.87
N ASN A 100 2.76 7.06 8.47
CA ASN A 100 3.08 8.24 9.30
C ASN A 100 1.97 9.31 9.31
N SER A 101 0.92 9.19 8.50
CA SER A 101 -0.19 10.16 8.44
C SER A 101 -1.54 9.48 8.63
N ALA A 102 -2.03 9.48 9.87
CA ALA A 102 -3.36 8.99 10.22
C ALA A 102 -4.47 9.71 9.44
N ASP A 103 -4.33 11.03 9.26
CA ASP A 103 -5.33 11.84 8.57
C ASP A 103 -5.42 11.51 7.08
N SER A 104 -4.27 11.33 6.41
CA SER A 104 -4.27 10.90 5.00
C SER A 104 -4.91 9.53 4.83
N LEU A 105 -4.58 8.56 5.70
CA LEU A 105 -5.19 7.23 5.65
C LEU A 105 -6.70 7.28 5.88
N ARG A 106 -7.15 8.05 6.87
CA ARG A 106 -8.59 8.26 7.16
C ARG A 106 -9.31 8.91 5.98
N GLN A 107 -8.73 9.95 5.40
CA GLN A 107 -9.30 10.63 4.23
C GLN A 107 -9.40 9.69 3.02
N LEU A 108 -8.34 8.93 2.72
CA LEU A 108 -8.34 7.95 1.65
C LEU A 108 -9.43 6.89 1.85
N ARG A 109 -9.54 6.30 3.04
CA ARG A 109 -10.56 5.28 3.33
C ARG A 109 -11.97 5.84 3.26
N THR A 110 -12.20 7.04 3.82
CA THR A 110 -13.54 7.66 3.83
C THR A 110 -13.99 8.04 2.42
N LYS A 111 -13.10 8.65 1.65
CA LYS A 111 -13.43 9.14 0.31
C LYS A 111 -13.51 8.03 -0.73
N TYR A 112 -12.69 6.96 -0.57
CA TYR A 112 -12.55 5.89 -1.55
C TYR A 112 -12.79 4.51 -0.92
N PRO A 113 -14.05 4.19 -0.55
CA PRO A 113 -14.37 2.98 0.22
C PRO A 113 -14.02 1.68 -0.49
N LYS A 114 -13.95 1.68 -1.82
CA LYS A 114 -13.62 0.50 -2.63
C LYS A 114 -12.14 0.38 -3.01
N LEU A 115 -11.33 1.37 -2.64
CA LEU A 115 -9.91 1.34 -2.89
C LEU A 115 -9.21 0.41 -1.89
N PHE A 116 -8.35 -0.49 -2.37
CA PHE A 116 -7.48 -1.25 -1.49
C PHE A 116 -6.25 -0.41 -1.13
N LEU A 117 -5.86 -0.39 0.14
CA LEU A 117 -4.74 0.40 0.62
C LEU A 117 -3.58 -0.51 1.03
N LEU A 118 -2.41 -0.29 0.45
CA LEU A 118 -1.15 -0.81 0.97
C LEU A 118 -0.54 0.27 1.87
N VAL A 119 -0.53 0.01 3.18
CA VAL A 119 0.06 0.92 4.17
C VAL A 119 1.52 0.54 4.33
N ASP A 120 2.38 1.41 3.81
CA ASP A 120 3.81 1.14 3.74
C ASP A 120 4.57 1.73 4.93
N ASP A 121 5.76 1.16 5.19
CA ASP A 121 6.73 1.62 6.16
C ASP A 121 6.22 1.69 7.62
N LEU A 122 5.57 0.65 8.11
CA LEU A 122 5.16 0.60 9.53
C LEU A 122 6.35 0.76 10.50
N ASP A 123 7.57 0.48 10.04
CA ASP A 123 8.81 0.63 10.82
C ASP A 123 9.39 2.04 10.79
N TYR A 124 8.89 2.92 9.91
CA TYR A 124 9.43 4.27 9.79
C TYR A 124 9.11 5.11 11.05
N PRO A 125 10.02 6.00 11.47
CA PRO A 125 9.76 6.88 12.62
C PRO A 125 8.46 7.65 12.49
N GLY A 126 7.61 7.59 13.52
CA GLY A 126 6.28 8.20 13.53
C GLY A 126 5.15 7.32 13.01
N CYS A 127 5.46 6.15 12.43
CA CYS A 127 4.47 5.15 12.05
C CYS A 127 4.08 4.28 13.25
N ASN A 128 2.84 3.87 13.32
CA ASN A 128 2.35 2.97 14.37
C ASN A 128 1.03 2.30 13.96
N ALA A 129 0.69 1.23 14.67
CA ALA A 129 -0.51 0.44 14.42
C ALA A 129 -1.83 1.24 14.53
N LYS A 130 -1.89 2.23 15.44
CA LYS A 130 -3.05 3.10 15.59
C LYS A 130 -3.28 3.97 14.34
N ASN A 131 -2.22 4.51 13.75
CA ASN A 131 -2.33 5.26 12.49
C ASN A 131 -2.79 4.35 11.35
N CYS A 132 -2.19 3.16 11.24
CA CYS A 132 -2.53 2.18 10.21
C CYS A 132 -3.99 1.74 10.28
N SER A 133 -4.61 1.69 11.47
CA SER A 133 -5.99 1.26 11.61
C SER A 133 -6.98 2.11 10.81
N HIS A 134 -6.65 3.38 10.54
CA HIS A 134 -7.50 4.25 9.73
C HIS A 134 -7.55 3.87 8.23
N ALA A 135 -6.67 2.98 7.78
CA ALA A 135 -6.70 2.45 6.41
C ALA A 135 -7.75 1.34 6.22
N PHE A 136 -8.16 0.69 7.30
CA PHE A 136 -9.12 -0.39 7.27
C PHE A 136 -10.56 0.14 7.30
N ASP A 137 -11.49 -0.66 6.79
CA ASP A 137 -12.91 -0.38 6.94
C ASP A 137 -13.41 -0.78 8.35
N LYS A 138 -14.69 -0.57 8.60
CA LYS A 138 -15.33 -0.90 9.88
C LYS A 138 -15.33 -2.40 10.24
N PHE A 139 -15.04 -3.27 9.29
CA PHE A 139 -14.93 -4.72 9.48
C PHE A 139 -13.50 -5.22 9.55
N GLY A 140 -12.51 -4.33 9.49
CA GLY A 140 -11.10 -4.68 9.50
C GLY A 140 -10.54 -5.12 8.14
N TYR A 141 -11.21 -4.79 7.03
CA TYR A 141 -10.79 -5.14 5.67
C TYR A 141 -10.33 -3.92 4.87
N GLY A 142 -9.87 -4.17 3.64
CA GLY A 142 -9.56 -3.14 2.63
C GLY A 142 -8.16 -2.58 2.69
N ALA A 143 -7.31 -3.07 3.59
CA ALA A 143 -5.91 -2.67 3.66
C ALA A 143 -4.98 -3.81 4.05
N VAL A 144 -3.70 -3.64 3.75
CA VAL A 144 -2.58 -4.46 4.25
C VAL A 144 -1.47 -3.53 4.71
N CYS A 145 -0.80 -3.88 5.80
CA CYS A 145 0.34 -3.11 6.31
C CYS A 145 1.65 -3.83 6.02
N CYS A 146 2.64 -3.09 5.53
CA CYS A 146 3.98 -3.59 5.25
C CYS A 146 4.96 -3.14 6.34
N SER A 147 5.90 -4.03 6.66
CA SER A 147 7.06 -3.78 7.50
C SER A 147 8.25 -4.48 6.85
N GLY A 148 9.27 -3.73 6.51
CA GLY A 148 10.48 -4.23 5.86
C GLY A 148 11.53 -4.63 6.89
N THR A 149 12.33 -3.65 7.28
CA THR A 149 13.47 -3.85 8.18
C THR A 149 13.05 -4.23 9.59
N GLY A 150 11.88 -3.79 10.06
CA GLY A 150 11.33 -4.17 11.37
C GLY A 150 11.10 -5.66 11.53
N ILE A 151 10.86 -6.37 10.41
CA ILE A 151 10.74 -7.83 10.38
C ILE A 151 12.08 -8.46 9.99
N THR A 152 12.64 -8.13 8.83
CA THR A 152 13.82 -8.81 8.28
C THR A 152 15.09 -8.58 9.09
N MET A 153 15.19 -7.45 9.80
CA MET A 153 16.32 -7.08 10.64
C MET A 153 15.97 -7.10 12.15
N ALA A 154 14.89 -7.79 12.53
CA ALA A 154 14.44 -7.87 13.93
C ALA A 154 15.52 -8.42 14.87
N TRP A 155 16.38 -9.31 14.39
CA TRP A 155 17.52 -9.85 15.11
C TRP A 155 18.51 -8.76 15.58
N LYS A 156 18.70 -7.67 14.80
CA LYS A 156 19.53 -6.53 15.25
C LYS A 156 18.94 -5.81 16.44
N ASN A 157 17.62 -5.63 16.47
CA ASN A 157 16.92 -5.02 17.60
C ASN A 157 16.96 -5.92 18.83
N ALA A 158 16.96 -7.24 18.64
CA ALA A 158 17.14 -8.23 19.69
C ALA A 158 18.60 -8.35 20.15
N LYS A 159 19.56 -7.68 19.47
CA LYS A 159 21.00 -7.70 19.75
C LYS A 159 21.61 -9.10 19.72
N THR A 160 21.13 -9.95 18.83
CA THR A 160 21.70 -11.29 18.60
C THR A 160 22.73 -11.28 17.47
N ASP A 161 23.41 -12.40 17.24
CA ASP A 161 24.42 -12.53 16.17
C ASP A 161 23.82 -12.81 14.79
N GLY A 162 22.48 -12.86 14.70
CA GLY A 162 21.73 -13.08 13.46
C GLY A 162 21.53 -14.55 13.08
N ARG A 163 22.07 -15.51 13.83
CA ARG A 163 21.83 -16.95 13.56
C ARG A 163 20.38 -17.34 13.80
N ASP A 164 19.68 -16.59 14.65
CA ASP A 164 18.29 -16.75 15.00
C ASP A 164 17.36 -15.82 14.20
N PHE A 165 17.82 -15.25 13.07
CA PHE A 165 17.10 -14.23 12.30
C PHE A 165 15.66 -14.64 11.96
N ALA A 166 15.41 -15.90 11.62
CA ALA A 166 14.09 -16.39 11.28
C ALA A 166 13.11 -16.36 12.46
N ALA A 167 13.57 -16.79 13.66
CA ALA A 167 12.78 -16.74 14.88
C ALA A 167 12.47 -15.29 15.28
N GLN A 168 13.45 -14.38 15.17
CA GLN A 168 13.25 -12.95 15.47
C GLN A 168 12.29 -12.28 14.47
N ALA A 169 12.39 -12.63 13.19
CA ALA A 169 11.48 -12.13 12.17
C ALA A 169 10.02 -12.58 12.43
N LEU A 170 9.83 -13.87 12.74
CA LEU A 170 8.52 -14.41 13.10
C LEU A 170 7.93 -13.69 14.31
N ALA A 171 8.69 -13.59 15.39
CA ALA A 171 8.26 -12.91 16.61
C ALA A 171 7.93 -11.42 16.37
N ALA A 172 8.67 -10.75 15.48
CA ALA A 172 8.38 -9.36 15.09
C ALA A 172 7.06 -9.27 14.30
N ALA A 173 6.83 -10.15 13.34
CA ALA A 173 5.59 -10.21 12.57
C ALA A 173 4.37 -10.50 13.45
N GLU A 174 4.47 -11.41 14.41
CA GLU A 174 3.40 -11.73 15.36
C GLU A 174 3.09 -10.54 16.28
N ARG A 175 4.11 -9.83 16.78
CA ARG A 175 3.93 -8.58 17.55
C ARG A 175 3.23 -7.50 16.72
N MET A 176 3.64 -7.33 15.45
CA MET A 176 3.01 -6.39 14.52
C MET A 176 1.54 -6.73 14.32
N LYS A 177 1.21 -8.00 14.02
CA LYS A 177 -0.15 -8.49 13.89
C LYS A 177 -0.98 -8.20 15.15
N THR A 178 -0.46 -8.57 16.32
CA THR A 178 -1.13 -8.34 17.60
C THR A 178 -1.40 -6.85 17.86
N ASN A 179 -0.44 -5.99 17.52
CA ASN A 179 -0.60 -4.55 17.68
C ASN A 179 -1.65 -3.97 16.73
N LEU A 180 -1.68 -4.41 15.47
CA LEU A 180 -2.68 -3.97 14.49
C LEU A 180 -4.10 -4.40 14.90
N THR A 181 -4.28 -5.65 15.32
CA THR A 181 -5.60 -6.19 15.72
C THR A 181 -6.20 -5.49 16.94
N ARG A 182 -5.39 -4.83 17.79
CA ARG A 182 -5.92 -4.00 18.89
C ARG A 182 -6.68 -2.77 18.43
N TYR A 183 -6.41 -2.27 17.23
CA TYR A 183 -6.99 -1.04 16.69
C TYR A 183 -7.89 -1.28 15.49
N THR A 184 -7.85 -2.48 14.90
CA THR A 184 -8.78 -2.89 13.84
C THR A 184 -9.86 -3.75 14.46
N THR A 185 -11.09 -3.25 14.47
CA THR A 185 -12.23 -4.03 14.97
C THR A 185 -12.53 -5.11 13.95
N ILE A 186 -12.20 -6.35 14.28
CA ILE A 186 -12.74 -7.51 13.58
C ILE A 186 -14.05 -7.85 14.32
N LEU A 187 -15.16 -7.51 13.69
CA LEU A 187 -16.47 -7.95 14.15
C LEU A 187 -16.75 -9.36 13.64
#